data_bdfc0e1faa155f879c62439765214557
#
_entry.id   bdfc0e1faa155f879c62439765214557
#
_cell.length_a   1.000
_cell.length_b   1.000
_cell.length_c   1.000
_cell.angle_alpha   90.00
_cell.angle_beta   90.00
_cell.angle_gamma   90.00
#
_symmetry.space_group_name_H-M   'P 1'
#
loop_
_entity.id
_entity.type
_entity.pdbx_description
1 polymer ?
#
loop_
_entity_poly.entity_id
_entity_poly.type
_entity_poly.pdbx_seq_one_letter_code
_entity_poly.pdbx_strand_id
1 'polypeptide(L)'
;MTVSPVTFRPFTPTDAPACLVLFDSNCPPYLHPPERAGFEQFLQDLEDRGDYWVMEMSGGLVGCGGVWVGAESQAGLSWDMVRRDLHGQGLGTRLTAFRLQRLRARPEVGQIRLGISQHTEAFYARHGFVVTQRITDGFASGLDEVKMELDLR
;
A
#
# COMPACT_ATOMS: atom_id res chain seq x y z
N MET A 1 15.63 -19.67 -13.62
CA MET A 1 14.65 -19.70 -12.52
C MET A 1 13.43 -18.88 -12.89
N THR A 2 12.30 -19.50 -12.94
CA THR A 2 11.06 -18.81 -13.30
C THR A 2 10.47 -18.12 -12.09
N VAL A 3 10.13 -16.82 -12.24
CA VAL A 3 9.38 -16.10 -11.22
C VAL A 3 7.92 -16.55 -11.33
N SER A 4 7.31 -16.91 -10.21
CA SER A 4 5.91 -17.29 -10.18
C SER A 4 5.04 -16.15 -10.73
N PRO A 5 4.08 -16.43 -11.60
CA PRO A 5 3.22 -15.39 -12.13
C PRO A 5 2.37 -14.78 -11.03
N VAL A 6 2.26 -13.46 -11.08
CA VAL A 6 1.47 -12.66 -10.17
C VAL A 6 0.36 -12.00 -10.97
N THR A 7 -0.86 -12.07 -10.45
CA THR A 7 -2.01 -11.39 -11.05
C THR A 7 -2.63 -10.43 -10.05
N PHE A 8 -3.21 -9.35 -10.57
CA PHE A 8 -3.92 -8.35 -9.79
C PHE A 8 -5.38 -8.36 -10.20
N ARG A 9 -6.26 -8.31 -9.23
CA ARG A 9 -7.69 -8.16 -9.50
C ARG A 9 -8.34 -7.26 -8.45
N PRO A 10 -9.51 -6.67 -8.75
CA PRO A 10 -10.22 -5.86 -7.76
C PRO A 10 -10.59 -6.69 -6.53
N PHE A 11 -10.51 -6.04 -5.37
CA PHE A 11 -10.97 -6.61 -4.10
C PHE A 11 -12.47 -6.84 -4.15
N THR A 12 -12.90 -7.97 -3.58
CA THR A 12 -14.31 -8.24 -3.31
C THR A 12 -14.49 -8.51 -1.80
N PRO A 13 -15.70 -8.31 -1.24
CA PRO A 13 -15.90 -8.53 0.20
C PRO A 13 -15.52 -9.93 0.69
N THR A 14 -15.56 -10.92 -0.17
CA THR A 14 -15.14 -12.29 0.19
C THR A 14 -13.64 -12.41 0.41
N ASP A 15 -12.86 -11.41 -0.02
CA ASP A 15 -11.40 -11.37 0.20
C ASP A 15 -11.02 -10.83 1.58
N ALA A 16 -11.95 -10.25 2.31
CA ALA A 16 -11.62 -9.58 3.59
C ALA A 16 -10.91 -10.51 4.58
N PRO A 17 -11.36 -11.75 4.82
CA PRO A 17 -10.64 -12.64 5.75
C PRO A 17 -9.19 -12.90 5.32
N ALA A 18 -8.94 -13.09 4.01
CA ALA A 18 -7.58 -13.32 3.52
C ALA A 18 -6.72 -12.07 3.66
N CYS A 19 -7.28 -10.87 3.45
CA CYS A 19 -6.56 -9.62 3.68
C CYS A 19 -6.17 -9.46 5.15
N LEU A 20 -7.05 -9.84 6.09
CA LEU A 20 -6.72 -9.80 7.51
C LEU A 20 -5.62 -10.79 7.88
N VAL A 21 -5.56 -11.94 7.22
CA VAL A 21 -4.44 -12.87 7.39
C VAL A 21 -3.14 -12.24 6.91
N LEU A 22 -3.16 -11.49 5.80
CA LEU A 22 -1.98 -10.75 5.34
C LEU A 22 -1.55 -9.72 6.38
N PHE A 23 -2.49 -8.99 6.95
CA PHE A 23 -2.20 -8.04 8.02
C PHE A 23 -1.53 -8.76 9.20
N ASP A 24 -2.12 -9.85 9.66
CA ASP A 24 -1.62 -10.58 10.81
C ASP A 24 -0.21 -11.12 10.58
N SER A 25 0.13 -11.51 9.35
CA SER A 25 1.47 -11.97 9.01
C SER A 25 2.54 -10.88 9.16
N ASN A 26 2.12 -9.61 9.08
CA ASN A 26 3.02 -8.46 9.20
C ASN A 26 2.98 -7.79 10.57
N CYS A 27 2.21 -8.32 11.51
CA CYS A 27 1.97 -7.70 12.81
C CYS A 27 2.54 -8.53 13.95
N PRO A 28 3.49 -8.03 14.73
CA PRO A 28 4.42 -6.96 14.42
C PRO A 28 5.61 -7.47 13.61
N PRO A 29 6.57 -6.67 13.14
CA PRO A 29 6.77 -5.24 13.44
C PRO A 29 6.32 -4.28 12.35
N TYR A 30 5.93 -4.78 11.16
CA TYR A 30 5.61 -3.90 10.02
C TYR A 30 4.27 -3.20 10.22
N LEU A 31 3.32 -3.90 10.82
CA LEU A 31 2.04 -3.35 11.26
C LEU A 31 1.90 -3.62 12.76
N HIS A 32 1.03 -2.86 13.42
CA HIS A 32 0.88 -2.94 14.86
C HIS A 32 -0.54 -3.35 15.24
N PRO A 33 -0.72 -4.11 16.34
CA PRO A 33 -2.04 -4.61 16.73
C PRO A 33 -3.15 -3.55 16.77
N PRO A 34 -2.92 -2.31 17.25
CA PRO A 34 -3.99 -1.31 17.29
C PRO A 34 -4.52 -0.90 15.92
N GLU A 35 -3.73 -1.11 14.84
CA GLU A 35 -4.16 -0.75 13.49
C GLU A 35 -5.15 -1.74 12.89
N ARG A 36 -5.26 -2.95 13.47
CA ARG A 36 -6.06 -4.02 12.88
C ARG A 36 -7.54 -3.65 12.78
N ALA A 37 -8.09 -3.04 13.81
CA ALA A 37 -9.49 -2.61 13.79
C ALA A 37 -9.75 -1.57 12.70
N GLY A 38 -8.80 -0.66 12.49
CA GLY A 38 -8.88 0.34 11.43
C GLY A 38 -8.86 -0.27 10.04
N PHE A 39 -8.00 -1.26 9.82
CA PHE A 39 -7.93 -1.97 8.55
C PHE A 39 -9.21 -2.78 8.30
N GLU A 40 -9.71 -3.47 9.31
CA GLU A 40 -10.95 -4.22 9.20
C GLU A 40 -12.12 -3.30 8.84
N GLN A 41 -12.22 -2.14 9.49
CA GLN A 41 -13.24 -1.15 9.19
C GLN A 41 -13.09 -0.59 7.76
N PHE A 42 -11.85 -0.32 7.35
CA PHE A 42 -11.57 0.11 5.99
C PHE A 42 -12.09 -0.90 4.96
N LEU A 43 -11.84 -2.20 5.19
CA LEU A 43 -12.30 -3.24 4.27
C LEU A 43 -13.83 -3.33 4.24
N GLN A 44 -14.49 -3.15 5.39
CA GLN A 44 -15.95 -3.16 5.46
C GLN A 44 -16.57 -1.97 4.73
N ASP A 45 -15.90 -0.81 4.75
CA ASP A 45 -16.38 0.41 4.14
C ASP A 45 -16.03 0.52 2.66
N LEU A 46 -15.22 -0.41 2.14
CA LEU A 46 -14.90 -0.45 0.72
C LEU A 46 -16.15 -0.74 -0.07
N GLU A 47 -16.63 0.27 -0.78
CA GLU A 47 -17.62 0.07 -1.81
C GLU A 47 -16.96 -0.54 -3.03
N ASP A 48 -17.74 -1.06 -3.95
CA ASP A 48 -17.25 -1.66 -5.19
C ASP A 48 -16.78 -0.54 -6.15
N ARG A 49 -15.71 0.16 -5.76
CA ARG A 49 -15.19 1.32 -6.50
C ARG A 49 -13.99 0.97 -7.38
N GLY A 50 -13.46 -0.23 -7.28
CA GLY A 50 -12.27 -0.61 -8.03
C GLY A 50 -10.99 0.10 -7.61
N ASP A 51 -10.95 0.66 -6.41
CA ASP A 51 -9.78 1.39 -5.91
C ASP A 51 -8.91 0.57 -4.96
N TYR A 52 -9.24 -0.68 -4.74
CA TYR A 52 -8.48 -1.60 -3.92
C TYR A 52 -8.34 -2.94 -4.63
N TRP A 53 -7.11 -3.48 -4.63
CA TRP A 53 -6.77 -4.69 -5.36
C TRP A 53 -6.15 -5.74 -4.46
N VAL A 54 -6.29 -6.99 -4.88
CA VAL A 54 -5.56 -8.11 -4.28
C VAL A 54 -4.58 -8.66 -5.29
N MET A 55 -3.45 -9.14 -4.79
CA MET A 55 -2.39 -9.74 -5.58
C MET A 55 -2.40 -11.24 -5.31
N GLU A 56 -2.51 -12.02 -6.36
CA GLU A 56 -2.57 -13.47 -6.28
C GLU A 56 -1.34 -14.12 -6.90
N MET A 57 -0.91 -15.22 -6.28
CA MET A 57 0.18 -16.05 -6.78
C MET A 57 -0.14 -17.48 -6.41
N SER A 58 -0.07 -18.39 -7.40
CA SER A 58 -0.33 -19.82 -7.18
C SER A 58 -1.71 -20.10 -6.53
N GLY A 59 -2.72 -19.30 -6.91
CA GLY A 59 -4.10 -19.47 -6.44
C GLY A 59 -4.40 -18.92 -5.05
N GLY A 60 -3.45 -18.24 -4.40
CA GLY A 60 -3.67 -17.63 -3.09
C GLY A 60 -3.34 -16.15 -3.06
N LEU A 61 -3.95 -15.42 -2.14
CA LEU A 61 -3.64 -14.01 -1.93
C LEU A 61 -2.29 -13.87 -1.26
N VAL A 62 -1.42 -13.05 -1.86
CA VAL A 62 -0.09 -12.78 -1.32
C VAL A 62 0.11 -11.30 -1.03
N GLY A 63 -0.82 -10.45 -1.43
CA GLY A 63 -0.74 -9.03 -1.14
C GLY A 63 -2.06 -8.33 -1.40
N CYS A 64 -2.16 -7.11 -0.92
CA CYS A 64 -3.30 -6.23 -1.18
C CYS A 64 -2.85 -4.79 -1.07
N GLY A 65 -3.58 -3.89 -1.70
CA GLY A 65 -3.28 -2.47 -1.64
C GLY A 65 -4.18 -1.69 -2.58
N GLY A 66 -4.33 -0.41 -2.28
CA GLY A 66 -5.20 0.44 -3.07
C GLY A 66 -4.67 1.84 -3.26
N VAL A 67 -5.52 2.67 -3.83
CA VAL A 67 -5.26 4.09 -4.04
C VAL A 67 -6.49 4.87 -3.58
N TRP A 68 -6.26 6.15 -3.26
CA TRP A 68 -7.36 7.10 -3.10
C TRP A 68 -7.08 8.32 -3.98
N VAL A 69 -8.13 8.95 -4.44
CA VAL A 69 -8.05 10.17 -5.24
C VAL A 69 -8.86 11.23 -4.52
N GLY A 70 -8.23 12.34 -4.21
CA GLY A 70 -8.83 13.45 -3.49
C GLY A 70 -8.98 14.68 -4.35
N ALA A 71 -9.22 15.82 -3.69
CA ALA A 71 -9.33 17.11 -4.34
C ALA A 71 -7.96 17.62 -4.80
N GLU A 72 -7.98 18.65 -5.65
CA GLU A 72 -6.78 19.40 -6.05
C GLU A 72 -5.71 18.53 -6.72
N SER A 73 -6.13 17.57 -7.55
CA SER A 73 -5.24 16.70 -8.31
C SER A 73 -4.38 15.78 -7.43
N GLN A 74 -4.76 15.58 -6.18
CA GLN A 74 -3.96 14.78 -5.24
C GLN A 74 -4.49 13.36 -5.12
N ALA A 75 -3.59 12.45 -4.86
CA ALA A 75 -3.90 11.04 -4.63
C ALA A 75 -2.94 10.45 -3.61
N GLY A 76 -3.22 9.25 -3.18
CA GLY A 76 -2.35 8.52 -2.27
C GLY A 76 -2.52 7.01 -2.40
N LEU A 77 -1.76 6.28 -1.61
CA LEU A 77 -1.78 4.83 -1.55
C LEU A 77 -2.43 4.39 -0.24
N SER A 78 -3.24 3.33 -0.30
CA SER A 78 -4.01 2.86 0.85
C SER A 78 -3.60 1.46 1.25
N TRP A 79 -3.37 1.24 2.54
CA TRP A 79 -3.29 -0.07 3.20
C TRP A 79 -2.63 -1.16 2.36
N ASP A 80 -1.37 -0.99 1.98
CA ASP A 80 -0.65 -1.98 1.19
C ASP A 80 0.16 -2.92 2.08
N MET A 81 0.15 -4.20 1.72
CA MET A 81 0.94 -5.20 2.42
C MET A 81 1.17 -6.42 1.54
N VAL A 82 2.28 -7.09 1.78
CA VAL A 82 2.64 -8.35 1.16
C VAL A 82 2.84 -9.37 2.28
N ARG A 83 2.42 -10.60 2.07
CA ARG A 83 2.59 -11.68 3.05
C ARG A 83 4.05 -11.73 3.52
N ARG A 84 4.25 -11.77 4.83
CA ARG A 84 5.58 -11.58 5.42
C ARG A 84 6.63 -12.58 4.92
N ASP A 85 6.25 -13.83 4.75
CA ASP A 85 7.19 -14.87 4.31
C ASP A 85 7.64 -14.69 2.86
N LEU A 86 7.02 -13.76 2.13
CA LEU A 86 7.38 -13.44 0.75
C LEU A 86 8.08 -12.09 0.62
N HIS A 87 8.42 -11.43 1.72
CA HIS A 87 9.18 -10.18 1.68
C HIS A 87 10.57 -10.42 1.06
N GLY A 88 11.12 -9.39 0.43
CA GLY A 88 12.43 -9.47 -0.18
C GLY A 88 12.48 -10.13 -1.55
N GLN A 89 11.32 -10.45 -2.14
CA GLN A 89 11.23 -11.09 -3.45
C GLN A 89 10.71 -10.17 -4.54
N GLY A 90 10.59 -8.87 -4.25
CA GLY A 90 10.15 -7.88 -5.23
C GLY A 90 8.65 -7.75 -5.38
N LEU A 91 7.85 -8.44 -4.57
CA LEU A 91 6.38 -8.38 -4.69
C LEU A 91 5.84 -7.02 -4.27
N GLY A 92 6.41 -6.41 -3.22
CA GLY A 92 6.03 -5.05 -2.82
C GLY A 92 6.32 -4.02 -3.90
N THR A 93 7.44 -4.17 -4.60
CA THR A 93 7.79 -3.32 -5.74
C THR A 93 6.78 -3.49 -6.87
N ARG A 94 6.37 -4.72 -7.18
CA ARG A 94 5.37 -4.97 -8.23
C ARG A 94 3.99 -4.41 -7.85
N LEU A 95 3.58 -4.58 -6.60
CA LEU A 95 2.31 -4.02 -6.11
C LEU A 95 2.31 -2.50 -6.19
N THR A 96 3.41 -1.86 -5.79
CA THR A 96 3.53 -0.41 -5.84
C THR A 96 3.53 0.08 -7.29
N ALA A 97 4.32 -0.55 -8.16
CA ALA A 97 4.37 -0.17 -9.58
C ALA A 97 2.97 -0.28 -10.24
N PHE A 98 2.23 -1.34 -9.92
CA PHE A 98 0.87 -1.50 -10.42
C PHE A 98 -0.03 -0.33 -10.02
N ARG A 99 0.01 0.05 -8.73
CA ARG A 99 -0.83 1.16 -8.24
C ARG A 99 -0.42 2.50 -8.83
N LEU A 100 0.88 2.76 -8.96
CA LEU A 100 1.37 3.98 -9.58
C LEU A 100 0.94 4.08 -11.04
N GLN A 101 0.97 2.96 -11.78
CA GLN A 101 0.51 2.93 -13.16
C GLN A 101 -0.98 3.27 -13.25
N ARG A 102 -1.78 2.75 -12.33
CA ARG A 102 -3.22 3.07 -12.28
C ARG A 102 -3.46 4.55 -12.05
N LEU A 103 -2.68 5.18 -11.15
CA LEU A 103 -2.81 6.61 -10.90
C LEU A 103 -2.31 7.44 -12.10
N ARG A 104 -1.23 7.01 -12.76
CA ARG A 104 -0.74 7.71 -13.95
C ARG A 104 -1.73 7.70 -15.11
N ALA A 105 -2.58 6.69 -15.17
CA ALA A 105 -3.62 6.60 -16.18
C ALA A 105 -4.80 7.54 -15.93
N ARG A 106 -4.84 8.22 -14.79
CA ARG A 106 -5.92 9.15 -14.42
C ARG A 106 -5.44 10.59 -14.65
N PRO A 107 -5.95 11.28 -15.69
CA PRO A 107 -5.47 12.63 -16.02
C PRO A 107 -5.69 13.66 -14.93
N GLU A 108 -6.69 13.45 -14.07
CA GLU A 108 -6.99 14.36 -12.97
C GLU A 108 -5.96 14.30 -11.83
N VAL A 109 -5.13 13.25 -11.79
CA VAL A 109 -4.13 13.08 -10.73
C VAL A 109 -2.81 13.67 -11.17
N GLY A 110 -2.33 14.68 -10.45
CA GLY A 110 -1.04 15.32 -10.73
C GLY A 110 0.03 14.97 -9.72
N GLN A 111 -0.34 14.60 -8.49
CA GLN A 111 0.60 14.39 -7.41
C GLN A 111 0.12 13.28 -6.49
N ILE A 112 1.06 12.46 -6.02
CA ILE A 112 0.80 11.44 -5.01
C ILE A 112 1.50 11.85 -3.73
N ARG A 113 0.79 11.77 -2.60
CA ARG A 113 1.30 12.10 -1.27
C ARG A 113 1.24 10.89 -0.36
N LEU A 114 2.31 10.71 0.43
CA LEU A 114 2.42 9.63 1.40
C LEU A 114 2.82 10.19 2.76
N GLY A 115 2.34 9.52 3.83
CA GLY A 115 2.87 9.70 5.18
C GLY A 115 3.30 8.32 5.66
N ILE A 116 4.60 8.08 5.75
CA ILE A 116 5.17 6.76 6.04
C ILE A 116 6.19 6.85 7.17
N SER A 117 6.59 5.70 7.71
CA SER A 117 7.64 5.68 8.72
C SER A 117 9.02 5.74 8.07
N GLN A 118 10.04 6.10 8.88
CA GLN A 118 11.43 6.09 8.42
C GLN A 118 11.87 4.73 7.88
N HIS A 119 11.22 3.65 8.28
CA HIS A 119 11.59 2.29 7.87
C HIS A 119 11.27 1.99 6.40
N THR A 120 10.35 2.72 5.79
CA THR A 120 9.95 2.50 4.40
C THR A 120 10.34 3.65 3.47
N GLU A 121 11.03 4.63 4.00
CA GLU A 121 11.46 5.80 3.21
C GLU A 121 12.29 5.41 1.98
N ALA A 122 13.30 4.57 2.17
CA ALA A 122 14.18 4.15 1.07
C ALA A 122 13.42 3.39 -0.01
N PHE A 123 12.43 2.59 0.39
CA PHE A 123 11.58 1.86 -0.55
C PHE A 123 10.84 2.83 -1.48
N TYR A 124 10.20 3.85 -0.92
CA TYR A 124 9.45 4.81 -1.74
C TYR A 124 10.37 5.75 -2.51
N ALA A 125 11.54 6.08 -1.97
CA ALA A 125 12.52 6.87 -2.71
C ALA A 125 12.94 6.16 -4.01
N ARG A 126 13.06 4.84 -3.99
CA ARG A 126 13.37 4.08 -5.21
C ARG A 126 12.26 4.15 -6.26
N HIS A 127 11.02 4.48 -5.86
CA HIS A 127 9.91 4.71 -6.79
C HIS A 127 9.79 6.15 -7.25
N GLY A 128 10.73 7.01 -6.86
CA GLY A 128 10.77 8.41 -7.30
C GLY A 128 10.17 9.41 -6.33
N PHE A 129 9.69 8.95 -5.18
CA PHE A 129 9.17 9.86 -4.15
C PHE A 129 10.30 10.66 -3.50
N VAL A 130 10.02 11.91 -3.16
CA VAL A 130 10.94 12.80 -2.46
C VAL A 130 10.36 13.21 -1.12
N VAL A 131 11.23 13.34 -0.10
CA VAL A 131 10.83 13.77 1.23
C VAL A 131 10.51 15.26 1.21
N THR A 132 9.35 15.61 1.75
CA THR A 132 8.95 17.02 1.90
C THR A 132 8.92 17.48 3.34
N GLN A 133 8.74 16.55 4.30
CA GLN A 133 8.73 16.91 5.72
C GLN A 133 9.04 15.67 6.56
N ARG A 134 9.73 15.89 7.68
CA ARG A 134 9.95 14.86 8.72
C ARG A 134 9.37 15.37 10.03
N ILE A 135 8.57 14.53 10.68
CA ILE A 135 8.00 14.84 11.98
C ILE A 135 8.53 13.80 12.96
N THR A 136 9.44 14.21 13.83
CA THR A 136 10.02 13.32 14.84
C THR A 136 8.94 12.79 15.74
N ASP A 137 8.95 11.46 15.95
CA ASP A 137 7.93 10.78 16.76
C ASP A 137 6.49 11.03 16.26
N GLY A 138 6.31 11.33 14.97
CA GLY A 138 5.01 11.69 14.42
C GLY A 138 3.97 10.59 14.50
N PHE A 139 4.39 9.32 14.48
CA PHE A 139 3.48 8.18 14.65
C PHE A 139 3.50 7.62 16.07
N ALA A 140 4.67 7.58 16.68
CA ALA A 140 4.85 7.06 18.04
C ALA A 140 6.28 7.38 18.49
N SER A 141 6.59 7.19 19.74
CA SER A 141 7.95 7.35 20.28
C SER A 141 8.91 6.48 19.48
N GLY A 142 9.96 7.09 18.90
CA GLY A 142 10.92 6.41 18.04
C GLY A 142 10.42 6.08 16.65
N LEU A 143 9.20 6.47 16.30
CA LEU A 143 8.61 6.22 14.99
C LEU A 143 8.21 7.53 14.35
N ASP A 144 9.07 8.04 13.47
CA ASP A 144 8.86 9.30 12.78
C ASP A 144 7.83 9.18 11.67
N GLU A 145 7.16 10.28 11.38
CA GLU A 145 6.38 10.39 10.15
C GLU A 145 7.23 11.09 9.09
N VAL A 146 7.41 10.43 7.94
CA VAL A 146 8.11 10.99 6.79
C VAL A 146 7.08 11.24 5.71
N LYS A 147 6.89 12.51 5.37
CA LYS A 147 5.98 12.90 4.28
C LYS A 147 6.75 12.93 2.98
N MET A 148 6.21 12.26 1.97
CA MET A 148 6.84 12.14 0.67
C MET A 148 5.85 12.46 -0.43
N GLU A 149 6.35 12.93 -1.56
CA GLU A 149 5.54 13.29 -2.72
C GLU A 149 6.18 12.78 -4.00
N LEU A 150 5.31 12.45 -4.98
CA LEU A 150 5.69 12.12 -6.34
C LEU A 150 4.83 12.92 -7.30
N ASP A 151 5.47 13.73 -8.13
CA ASP A 151 4.78 14.47 -9.19
C ASP A 151 4.63 13.56 -10.41
N LEU A 152 3.43 13.49 -10.97
CA LEU A 152 3.12 12.66 -12.13
C LEU A 152 3.17 13.45 -13.43
N ARG A 153 3.14 14.78 -13.37
CA ARG A 153 3.02 15.66 -14.55
C ARG A 153 4.05 16.78 -14.52
#